data_6fe24b27827b562d548ed141efd2b3ba
#
_entry.id   6fe24b27827b562d548ed141efd2b3ba
#
_cell.length_a   1.000
_cell.length_b   1.000
_cell.length_c   1.000
_cell.angle_alpha   90.00
_cell.angle_beta   90.00
_cell.angle_gamma   90.00
#
_symmetry.space_group_name_H-M   'P 1'
#
loop_
_entity.id
_entity.type
_entity.pdbx_description
1 polymer ?
#
loop_
_entity_poly.entity_id
_entity_poly.type
_entity_poly.pdbx_seq_one_letter_code
_entity_poly.pdbx_strand_id
1 'polypeptide(L)'
;MTRFLASLLLALASVEAGASCPQMVFRLTASPLRKPQFFRESLRVLERHEGAFDEVWFGGGKPLCKIDVCRETLRRFAAFRPAVEKAGLRLSFQQGITLGHGSAYAGPSGSCTADEAEPFPDDAWMVRPNGEVAKGRCLCPRSPAVLDYEYRYVKAVLEELRPESYWLDDDLRLSVRREGCFCPRCIAAFNEQVKGSLTREELVRRLFEGEARDAIRADWIRFNEESLATYGRVVRKAADEVMPDCRLSVQTVSADCLWNGRSYEPLLRALSADGRVPAGIRPGHGYYREDRPLDMLEKALWCTREAERCRKFGRLCGTVCYEQETYPRRVMFKSPQAIVTECALALASGCDSLSLYWADGEQPERIEDFERFVKAVGAARPYFDRLSASTKRTALGGVARYLGSHACELKGGTLSDASDLDLMRAGIPVTVAESTAAHKVWRLTEKSLNAMDADEIARVRREGALEIAAEPMPLVSTRTKWLDEIDRLTHGRFPVRIDLPHAFRVLPRVDAEGKTDSVTILNLSVGDTDAFEVRIRNPRSRQAVLADPRGERPVAASFDEVRDELLVTIPNLGGWQIVTVFL
;
A
#
# COMPACT_ATOMS: atom_id res chain seq x y z
N MET A 1 -9.05 -36.38 27.34
CA MET A 1 -8.42 -35.06 27.50
C MET A 1 -7.07 -34.95 26.77
N THR A 2 -6.17 -35.90 26.87
CA THR A 2 -4.82 -35.83 26.27
C THR A 2 -4.78 -35.80 24.73
N ARG A 3 -5.71 -36.48 24.04
CA ARG A 3 -5.80 -36.47 22.57
C ARG A 3 -6.40 -35.19 21.99
N PHE A 4 -7.22 -34.48 22.75
CA PHE A 4 -7.83 -33.22 22.34
C PHE A 4 -6.82 -32.06 22.44
N LEU A 5 -5.94 -32.06 23.45
CA LEU A 5 -4.85 -31.11 23.61
C LEU A 5 -3.75 -31.27 22.54
N ALA A 6 -3.45 -32.54 22.16
CA ALA A 6 -2.48 -32.79 21.09
C ALA A 6 -3.00 -32.35 19.72
N SER A 7 -4.29 -32.50 19.42
CA SER A 7 -4.90 -32.00 18.19
C SER A 7 -5.01 -30.48 18.16
N LEU A 8 -5.21 -29.81 19.31
CA LEU A 8 -5.24 -28.36 19.41
C LEU A 8 -3.83 -27.75 19.27
N LEU A 9 -2.81 -28.41 19.83
CA LEU A 9 -1.39 -28.01 19.67
C LEU A 9 -0.90 -28.26 18.25
N LEU A 10 -1.32 -29.31 17.56
CA LEU A 10 -1.03 -29.55 16.15
C LEU A 10 -1.77 -28.56 15.22
N ALA A 11 -3.00 -28.18 15.56
CA ALA A 11 -3.74 -27.15 14.82
C ALA A 11 -3.14 -25.75 15.04
N LEU A 12 -2.64 -25.43 16.24
CA LEU A 12 -1.91 -24.19 16.52
C LEU A 12 -0.54 -24.17 15.85
N ALA A 13 0.18 -25.29 15.85
CA ALA A 13 1.48 -25.41 15.17
C ALA A 13 1.34 -25.36 13.63
N SER A 14 0.23 -25.85 13.06
CA SER A 14 -0.03 -25.77 11.62
C SER A 14 -0.47 -24.36 11.16
N VAL A 15 -0.98 -23.52 12.08
CA VAL A 15 -1.27 -22.11 11.80
C VAL A 15 0.03 -21.25 11.86
N GLU A 16 1.02 -21.64 12.66
CA GLU A 16 2.30 -20.94 12.72
C GLU A 16 3.29 -21.33 11.61
N ALA A 17 3.19 -22.53 11.04
CA ALA A 17 4.16 -23.03 10.04
C ALA A 17 3.87 -22.58 8.60
N GLY A 18 2.75 -21.88 8.31
CA GLY A 18 2.30 -21.57 6.95
C GLY A 18 2.44 -20.12 6.49
N ALA A 19 3.01 -19.17 7.27
CA ALA A 19 2.78 -17.75 7.00
C ALA A 19 3.96 -16.79 7.25
N SER A 20 5.22 -17.21 7.15
CA SER A 20 6.36 -16.30 7.40
C SER A 20 6.87 -15.58 6.15
N CYS A 21 6.65 -16.11 4.95
CA CYS A 21 7.16 -15.52 3.71
C CYS A 21 6.23 -14.44 3.15
N PRO A 22 6.76 -13.33 2.59
CA PRO A 22 5.93 -12.39 1.86
C PRO A 22 5.41 -13.04 0.58
N GLN A 23 4.16 -12.79 0.23
CA GLN A 23 3.62 -13.22 -1.05
C GLN A 23 4.27 -12.40 -2.17
N MET A 24 4.94 -13.08 -3.09
CA MET A 24 5.59 -12.48 -4.25
C MET A 24 4.72 -12.67 -5.48
N VAL A 25 4.23 -11.58 -6.03
CA VAL A 25 3.31 -11.59 -7.16
C VAL A 25 3.96 -10.99 -8.38
N PHE A 26 3.91 -11.69 -9.49
CA PHE A 26 4.28 -11.14 -10.79
C PHE A 26 3.03 -10.65 -11.52
N ARG A 27 2.97 -9.37 -11.87
CA ARG A 27 1.83 -8.77 -12.58
C ARG A 27 2.07 -8.78 -14.08
N LEU A 28 1.09 -9.27 -14.83
CA LEU A 28 1.03 -9.26 -16.29
C LEU A 28 -0.36 -8.83 -16.74
N THR A 29 -0.54 -7.57 -17.04
CA THR A 29 -1.78 -7.11 -17.66
C THR A 29 -1.83 -7.57 -19.10
N ALA A 30 -2.98 -7.87 -19.66
CA ALA A 30 -3.29 -8.21 -21.06
C ALA A 30 -2.21 -8.94 -21.92
N SER A 31 -0.98 -9.09 -21.41
CA SER A 31 0.19 -9.68 -22.08
C SER A 31 -0.05 -11.11 -22.60
N PRO A 32 -0.72 -12.00 -21.84
CA PRO A 32 -0.96 -13.36 -22.30
C PRO A 32 -1.70 -13.43 -23.63
N LEU A 33 -2.60 -12.48 -23.90
CA LEU A 33 -3.39 -12.47 -25.12
C LEU A 33 -2.73 -11.68 -26.27
N ARG A 34 -1.98 -10.63 -25.94
CA ARG A 34 -1.35 -9.75 -26.94
C ARG A 34 -0.01 -10.29 -27.44
N LYS A 35 0.78 -10.90 -26.56
CA LYS A 35 2.11 -11.47 -26.84
C LYS A 35 2.24 -12.85 -26.19
N PRO A 36 1.47 -13.85 -26.65
CA PRO A 36 1.42 -15.16 -26.00
C PRO A 36 2.75 -15.91 -26.00
N GLN A 37 3.62 -15.67 -26.98
CA GLN A 37 4.95 -16.27 -27.01
C GLN A 37 5.82 -15.73 -25.88
N PHE A 38 5.94 -14.42 -25.75
CA PHE A 38 6.71 -13.79 -24.66
C PHE A 38 6.19 -14.24 -23.28
N PHE A 39 4.86 -14.34 -23.13
CA PHE A 39 4.28 -14.83 -21.88
C PHE A 39 4.69 -16.27 -21.58
N ARG A 40 4.64 -17.19 -22.56
CA ARG A 40 5.09 -18.58 -22.38
C ARG A 40 6.58 -18.66 -22.03
N GLU A 41 7.40 -17.83 -22.66
CA GLU A 41 8.84 -17.75 -22.36
C GLU A 41 9.07 -17.20 -20.94
N SER A 42 8.30 -16.19 -20.53
CA SER A 42 8.35 -15.67 -19.15
C SER A 42 7.98 -16.74 -18.11
N LEU A 43 6.94 -17.55 -18.36
CA LEU A 43 6.59 -18.67 -17.49
C LEU A 43 7.70 -19.72 -17.39
N ARG A 44 8.42 -20.02 -18.50
CA ARG A 44 9.57 -20.93 -18.47
C ARG A 44 10.74 -20.36 -17.65
N VAL A 45 10.93 -19.03 -17.68
CA VAL A 45 11.90 -18.38 -16.81
C VAL A 45 11.50 -18.52 -15.34
N LEU A 46 10.23 -18.28 -15.02
CA LEU A 46 9.72 -18.43 -13.64
C LEU A 46 9.81 -19.88 -13.16
N GLU A 47 9.52 -20.87 -14.01
CA GLU A 47 9.71 -22.31 -13.75
C GLU A 47 11.18 -22.64 -13.44
N ARG A 48 12.15 -22.07 -14.16
CA ARG A 48 13.59 -22.28 -13.89
C ARG A 48 14.09 -21.62 -12.62
N HIS A 49 13.39 -20.60 -12.15
CA HIS A 49 13.70 -19.86 -10.92
C HIS A 49 12.58 -20.03 -9.90
N GLU A 50 12.23 -21.30 -9.63
CA GLU A 50 11.23 -21.67 -8.65
C GLU A 50 11.48 -20.97 -7.29
N GLY A 51 10.41 -20.49 -6.67
CA GLY A 51 10.47 -19.78 -5.39
C GLY A 51 10.78 -18.27 -5.52
N ALA A 52 11.13 -17.74 -6.70
CA ALA A 52 11.24 -16.30 -6.90
C ALA A 52 9.87 -15.60 -6.78
N PHE A 53 8.83 -16.27 -7.27
CA PHE A 53 7.44 -15.80 -7.23
C PHE A 53 6.50 -16.90 -6.78
N ASP A 54 5.37 -16.52 -6.18
CA ASP A 54 4.33 -17.42 -5.69
C ASP A 54 3.07 -17.37 -6.53
N GLU A 55 2.87 -16.25 -7.26
CA GLU A 55 1.60 -15.94 -7.91
C GLU A 55 1.81 -15.07 -9.15
N VAL A 56 0.93 -15.23 -10.13
CA VAL A 56 0.82 -14.33 -11.28
C VAL A 56 -0.57 -13.67 -11.30
N TRP A 57 -0.63 -12.35 -11.53
CA TRP A 57 -1.89 -11.65 -11.77
C TRP A 57 -2.06 -11.41 -13.26
N PHE A 58 -3.15 -11.92 -13.80
CA PHE A 58 -3.65 -11.46 -15.09
C PHE A 58 -4.45 -10.18 -14.88
N GLY A 59 -4.26 -9.22 -15.77
CA GLY A 59 -4.98 -7.95 -15.69
C GLY A 59 -5.84 -7.70 -16.92
N GLY A 60 -6.91 -6.94 -16.74
CA GLY A 60 -7.77 -6.48 -17.82
C GLY A 60 -9.09 -7.24 -17.93
N GLY A 61 -9.20 -8.24 -18.81
CA GLY A 61 -10.45 -9.01 -19.02
C GLY A 61 -11.56 -8.23 -19.72
N LYS A 62 -11.22 -7.16 -20.46
CA LYS A 62 -12.17 -6.27 -21.15
C LYS A 62 -13.29 -5.74 -20.24
N PRO A 63 -12.98 -5.14 -19.07
CA PRO A 63 -14.03 -4.54 -18.24
C PRO A 63 -14.77 -3.44 -19.00
N LEU A 64 -16.02 -3.19 -18.61
CA LEU A 64 -16.96 -2.26 -19.24
C LEU A 64 -17.36 -2.61 -20.68
N CYS A 65 -17.00 -3.79 -21.16
CA CYS A 65 -17.54 -4.38 -22.39
C CYS A 65 -18.78 -5.25 -22.07
N LYS A 66 -19.58 -5.59 -23.09
CA LYS A 66 -20.67 -6.55 -22.96
C LYS A 66 -20.17 -7.86 -22.35
N ILE A 67 -20.93 -8.47 -21.47
CA ILE A 67 -20.50 -9.62 -20.67
C ILE A 67 -20.03 -10.81 -21.53
N ASP A 68 -20.65 -11.04 -22.68
CA ASP A 68 -20.23 -12.12 -23.58
C ASP A 68 -18.82 -11.88 -24.14
N VAL A 69 -18.45 -10.64 -24.46
CA VAL A 69 -17.12 -10.24 -24.88
C VAL A 69 -16.10 -10.43 -23.75
N CYS A 70 -16.51 -10.10 -22.52
CA CYS A 70 -15.69 -10.34 -21.34
C CYS A 70 -15.44 -11.85 -21.16
N ARG A 71 -16.48 -12.69 -21.20
CA ARG A 71 -16.38 -14.15 -21.06
C ARG A 71 -15.46 -14.79 -22.10
N GLU A 72 -15.56 -14.38 -23.37
CA GLU A 72 -14.64 -14.87 -24.41
C GLU A 72 -13.20 -14.56 -24.06
N THR A 73 -12.92 -13.33 -23.64
CA THR A 73 -11.57 -12.90 -23.24
C THR A 73 -11.08 -13.69 -22.02
N LEU A 74 -11.93 -13.89 -21.02
CA LEU A 74 -11.60 -14.61 -19.80
C LEU A 74 -11.30 -16.11 -20.06
N ARG A 75 -12.05 -16.77 -20.97
CA ARG A 75 -11.74 -18.14 -21.40
C ARG A 75 -10.37 -18.25 -22.06
N ARG A 76 -9.99 -17.25 -22.86
CA ARG A 76 -8.64 -17.19 -23.46
C ARG A 76 -7.55 -17.02 -22.40
N PHE A 77 -7.79 -16.28 -21.31
CA PHE A 77 -6.91 -16.25 -20.14
C PHE A 77 -6.86 -17.61 -19.43
N ALA A 78 -8.01 -18.23 -19.20
CA ALA A 78 -8.11 -19.53 -18.54
C ALA A 78 -7.30 -20.62 -19.24
N ALA A 79 -7.15 -20.55 -20.56
CA ALA A 79 -6.33 -21.48 -21.34
C ALA A 79 -4.84 -21.49 -20.95
N PHE A 80 -4.34 -20.46 -20.26
CA PHE A 80 -2.96 -20.41 -19.76
C PHE A 80 -2.79 -21.04 -18.37
N ARG A 81 -3.87 -21.35 -17.65
CA ARG A 81 -3.81 -21.91 -16.29
C ARG A 81 -2.88 -23.12 -16.17
N PRO A 82 -2.93 -24.14 -17.04
CA PRO A 82 -2.03 -25.30 -16.91
C PRO A 82 -0.54 -24.92 -16.98
N ALA A 83 -0.19 -23.91 -17.78
CA ALA A 83 1.18 -23.43 -17.88
C ALA A 83 1.60 -22.62 -16.64
N VAL A 84 0.68 -21.89 -16.03
CA VAL A 84 0.91 -21.16 -14.76
C VAL A 84 1.14 -22.15 -13.62
N GLU A 85 0.27 -23.16 -13.49
CA GLU A 85 0.35 -24.20 -12.46
C GLU A 85 1.62 -25.06 -12.63
N LYS A 86 2.00 -25.38 -13.88
CA LYS A 86 3.27 -26.07 -14.17
C LYS A 86 4.49 -25.27 -13.73
N ALA A 87 4.44 -23.94 -13.79
CA ALA A 87 5.49 -23.07 -13.28
C ALA A 87 5.48 -22.92 -11.74
N GLY A 88 4.65 -23.67 -11.01
CA GLY A 88 4.52 -23.61 -9.56
C GLY A 88 3.79 -22.37 -9.04
N LEU A 89 3.08 -21.64 -9.91
CA LEU A 89 2.45 -20.36 -9.58
C LEU A 89 0.92 -20.51 -9.39
N ARG A 90 0.37 -19.71 -8.47
CA ARG A 90 -1.07 -19.49 -8.37
C ARG A 90 -1.52 -18.42 -9.36
N LEU A 91 -2.76 -18.52 -9.80
CA LEU A 91 -3.37 -17.56 -10.73
C LEU A 91 -4.33 -16.66 -9.98
N SER A 92 -4.12 -15.35 -10.06
CA SER A 92 -5.05 -14.33 -9.59
C SER A 92 -5.41 -13.36 -10.71
N PHE A 93 -6.37 -12.51 -10.44
CA PHE A 93 -6.92 -11.61 -11.44
C PHE A 93 -7.05 -10.18 -10.92
N GLN A 94 -6.66 -9.22 -11.75
CA GLN A 94 -6.85 -7.79 -11.54
C GLN A 94 -7.85 -7.26 -12.57
N GLN A 95 -8.97 -6.74 -12.12
CA GLN A 95 -9.87 -5.93 -12.95
C GLN A 95 -9.16 -4.62 -13.33
N GLY A 96 -9.05 -4.35 -14.60
CA GLY A 96 -8.27 -3.19 -15.07
C GLY A 96 -9.02 -1.87 -15.07
N ILE A 97 -10.36 -1.88 -14.95
CA ILE A 97 -11.21 -0.68 -14.85
C ILE A 97 -12.44 -1.06 -14.02
N THR A 98 -12.77 -0.23 -13.03
CA THR A 98 -13.99 -0.31 -12.22
C THR A 98 -14.94 0.85 -12.51
N LEU A 99 -14.65 2.04 -11.98
CA LEU A 99 -15.45 3.25 -12.20
C LEU A 99 -14.90 4.15 -13.31
N GLY A 100 -13.65 3.95 -13.71
CA GLY A 100 -13.00 4.69 -14.80
C GLY A 100 -11.90 5.65 -14.36
N HIS A 101 -10.82 5.69 -15.14
CA HIS A 101 -9.65 6.56 -14.90
C HIS A 101 -9.81 8.01 -15.40
N GLY A 102 -11.00 8.41 -15.84
CA GLY A 102 -11.25 9.73 -16.41
C GLY A 102 -10.90 9.85 -17.91
N SER A 103 -10.29 8.84 -18.53
CA SER A 103 -10.14 8.68 -19.98
C SER A 103 -11.33 7.88 -20.56
N ALA A 104 -11.56 8.00 -21.86
CA ALA A 104 -12.58 7.19 -22.53
C ALA A 104 -12.25 5.70 -22.44
N TYR A 105 -13.20 4.87 -22.02
CA TYR A 105 -12.99 3.41 -21.92
C TYR A 105 -13.34 2.70 -23.23
N ALA A 106 -14.13 3.31 -24.11
CA ALA A 106 -14.44 2.80 -25.45
C ALA A 106 -13.74 3.61 -26.53
N GLY A 107 -13.32 2.95 -27.62
CA GLY A 107 -12.65 3.55 -28.76
C GLY A 107 -11.19 3.09 -28.94
N PRO A 108 -10.41 3.72 -29.82
CA PRO A 108 -9.09 3.22 -30.25
C PRO A 108 -8.06 3.06 -29.13
N SER A 109 -8.15 3.86 -28.09
CA SER A 109 -7.26 3.82 -26.91
C SER A 109 -7.93 3.23 -25.67
N GLY A 110 -9.17 2.77 -25.78
CA GLY A 110 -9.95 2.22 -24.67
C GLY A 110 -9.78 0.71 -24.49
N SER A 111 -10.40 0.18 -23.44
CA SER A 111 -10.42 -1.27 -23.17
C SER A 111 -11.34 -2.05 -24.12
N CYS A 112 -12.31 -1.40 -24.74
CA CYS A 112 -13.22 -1.96 -25.73
C CYS A 112 -13.41 -1.05 -26.96
N THR A 113 -13.84 -1.66 -28.07
CA THR A 113 -14.37 -0.89 -29.21
C THR A 113 -15.76 -0.33 -28.88
N ALA A 114 -16.27 0.59 -29.69
CA ALA A 114 -17.60 1.15 -29.46
C ALA A 114 -18.71 0.08 -29.53
N ASP A 115 -18.58 -0.90 -30.42
CA ASP A 115 -19.56 -2.00 -30.59
C ASP A 115 -19.50 -3.03 -29.45
N GLU A 116 -18.35 -3.18 -28.81
CA GLU A 116 -18.16 -4.08 -27.67
C GLU A 116 -18.61 -3.46 -26.35
N ALA A 117 -18.65 -2.14 -26.24
CA ALA A 117 -18.93 -1.42 -25.00
C ALA A 117 -20.33 -1.74 -24.44
N GLU A 118 -20.41 -1.88 -23.10
CA GLU A 118 -21.70 -1.99 -22.41
C GLU A 118 -22.50 -0.69 -22.60
N PRO A 119 -23.76 -0.74 -22.98
CA PRO A 119 -24.58 0.45 -23.23
C PRO A 119 -25.15 1.01 -21.93
N PHE A 120 -24.30 1.67 -21.12
CA PHE A 120 -24.75 2.30 -19.89
C PHE A 120 -25.74 3.45 -20.17
N PRO A 121 -26.85 3.56 -19.39
CA PRO A 121 -27.79 4.67 -19.50
C PRO A 121 -27.15 6.01 -19.11
N ASP A 122 -27.74 7.12 -19.53
CA ASP A 122 -27.19 8.46 -19.32
C ASP A 122 -27.03 8.82 -17.82
N ASP A 123 -27.85 8.27 -16.94
CA ASP A 123 -27.79 8.48 -15.49
C ASP A 123 -26.79 7.55 -14.75
N ALA A 124 -26.06 6.72 -15.51
CA ALA A 124 -25.00 5.89 -14.95
C ALA A 124 -23.69 6.65 -14.72
N TRP A 125 -23.54 7.84 -15.29
CA TRP A 125 -22.29 8.57 -15.28
C TRP A 125 -22.17 9.50 -14.08
N MET A 126 -20.94 9.68 -13.59
CA MET A 126 -20.63 10.70 -12.59
C MET A 126 -20.92 12.10 -13.14
N VAL A 127 -21.38 12.98 -12.27
CA VAL A 127 -21.55 14.40 -12.55
C VAL A 127 -20.56 15.20 -11.71
N ARG A 128 -19.87 16.13 -12.32
CA ARG A 128 -18.92 17.04 -11.67
C ARG A 128 -19.64 18.13 -10.85
N PRO A 129 -18.92 18.85 -9.98
CA PRO A 129 -19.48 19.99 -9.25
C PRO A 129 -20.16 21.03 -10.16
N ASN A 130 -19.57 21.31 -11.30
CA ASN A 130 -20.10 22.26 -12.30
C ASN A 130 -21.29 21.73 -13.12
N GLY A 131 -21.76 20.51 -12.87
CA GLY A 131 -22.85 19.87 -13.60
C GLY A 131 -22.44 19.13 -14.88
N GLU A 132 -21.15 19.13 -15.25
CA GLU A 132 -20.67 18.38 -16.41
C GLU A 132 -20.76 16.88 -16.17
N VAL A 133 -21.35 16.15 -17.11
CA VAL A 133 -21.48 14.69 -17.06
C VAL A 133 -20.20 14.06 -17.60
N ALA A 134 -19.57 13.17 -16.84
CA ALA A 134 -18.36 12.44 -17.24
C ALA A 134 -18.68 11.23 -18.14
N LYS A 135 -19.53 11.44 -19.16
CA LYS A 135 -20.01 10.38 -20.06
C LYS A 135 -18.86 9.66 -20.75
N GLY A 136 -18.89 8.32 -20.72
CA GLY A 136 -17.85 7.45 -21.29
C GLY A 136 -16.51 7.46 -20.53
N ARG A 137 -16.42 8.10 -19.36
CA ARG A 137 -15.16 8.26 -18.62
C ARG A 137 -15.23 7.76 -17.19
N CYS A 138 -16.29 8.11 -16.44
CA CYS A 138 -16.42 7.73 -15.05
C CYS A 138 -17.86 7.38 -14.71
N LEU A 139 -18.04 6.22 -14.08
CA LEU A 139 -19.34 5.66 -13.68
C LEU A 139 -19.67 6.02 -12.23
N CYS A 140 -20.96 6.25 -11.96
CA CYS A 140 -21.45 6.51 -10.62
C CYS A 140 -21.57 5.19 -9.82
N PRO A 141 -20.89 5.02 -8.66
CA PRO A 141 -20.93 3.78 -7.87
C PRO A 141 -22.30 3.49 -7.25
N ARG A 142 -23.22 4.43 -7.30
CA ARG A 142 -24.60 4.28 -6.81
C ARG A 142 -25.62 4.07 -7.93
N SER A 143 -25.19 3.98 -9.18
CA SER A 143 -26.08 3.68 -10.30
C SER A 143 -26.48 2.21 -10.30
N PRO A 144 -27.78 1.87 -10.31
CA PRO A 144 -28.24 0.48 -10.39
C PRO A 144 -27.68 -0.27 -11.61
N ALA A 145 -27.57 0.40 -12.75
CA ALA A 145 -27.03 -0.20 -13.97
C ALA A 145 -25.54 -0.53 -13.82
N VAL A 146 -24.77 0.32 -13.12
CA VAL A 146 -23.35 0.06 -12.84
C VAL A 146 -23.19 -1.09 -11.86
N LEU A 147 -23.99 -1.13 -10.80
CA LEU A 147 -23.96 -2.19 -9.79
C LEU A 147 -24.38 -3.55 -10.38
N ASP A 148 -25.42 -3.57 -11.26
CA ASP A 148 -25.84 -4.78 -11.96
C ASP A 148 -24.75 -5.27 -12.92
N TYR A 149 -24.13 -4.37 -13.69
CA TYR A 149 -23.02 -4.72 -14.55
C TYR A 149 -21.85 -5.33 -13.76
N GLU A 150 -21.44 -4.69 -12.68
CA GLU A 150 -20.33 -5.19 -11.84
C GLU A 150 -20.63 -6.58 -11.27
N TYR A 151 -21.84 -6.78 -10.78
CA TYR A 151 -22.28 -8.10 -10.33
C TYR A 151 -22.10 -9.18 -11.41
N ARG A 152 -22.57 -8.91 -12.63
CA ARG A 152 -22.46 -9.84 -13.76
C ARG A 152 -20.99 -10.06 -14.19
N TYR A 153 -20.19 -8.99 -14.19
CA TYR A 153 -18.78 -9.04 -14.56
C TYR A 153 -17.96 -9.88 -13.56
N VAL A 154 -18.12 -9.61 -12.27
CA VAL A 154 -17.42 -10.39 -11.22
C VAL A 154 -17.79 -11.87 -11.30
N LYS A 155 -19.08 -12.20 -11.47
CA LYS A 155 -19.51 -13.60 -11.68
C LYS A 155 -18.83 -14.23 -12.89
N ALA A 156 -18.78 -13.54 -14.02
CA ALA A 156 -18.11 -14.04 -15.22
C ALA A 156 -16.62 -14.32 -14.97
N VAL A 157 -15.90 -13.42 -14.27
CA VAL A 157 -14.49 -13.64 -13.93
C VAL A 157 -14.33 -14.87 -13.04
N LEU A 158 -15.12 -14.98 -11.98
CA LEU A 158 -15.00 -16.08 -11.02
C LEU A 158 -15.39 -17.45 -11.61
N GLU A 159 -16.39 -17.48 -12.47
CA GLU A 159 -16.81 -18.68 -13.19
C GLU A 159 -15.76 -19.18 -14.21
N GLU A 160 -15.20 -18.26 -15.00
CA GLU A 160 -14.30 -18.61 -16.09
C GLU A 160 -12.84 -18.79 -15.64
N LEU A 161 -12.35 -17.95 -14.70
CA LEU A 161 -10.95 -17.98 -14.27
C LEU A 161 -10.72 -18.72 -12.95
N ARG A 162 -11.69 -18.72 -12.01
CA ARG A 162 -11.54 -19.26 -10.66
C ARG A 162 -10.22 -18.83 -9.99
N PRO A 163 -9.95 -17.52 -9.87
CA PRO A 163 -8.67 -17.01 -9.39
C PRO A 163 -8.50 -17.25 -7.89
N GLU A 164 -7.24 -17.31 -7.40
CA GLU A 164 -6.91 -17.35 -5.97
C GLU A 164 -7.36 -16.08 -5.25
N SER A 165 -7.15 -14.92 -5.90
CA SER A 165 -7.64 -13.64 -5.44
C SER A 165 -8.14 -12.77 -6.60
N TYR A 166 -9.11 -11.91 -6.29
CA TYR A 166 -9.67 -10.93 -7.22
C TYR A 166 -9.36 -9.53 -6.72
N TRP A 167 -8.71 -8.72 -7.56
CA TRP A 167 -8.27 -7.38 -7.23
C TRP A 167 -9.02 -6.33 -8.03
N LEU A 168 -9.72 -5.46 -7.34
CA LEU A 168 -10.32 -4.24 -7.92
C LEU A 168 -9.22 -3.23 -8.21
N ASP A 169 -9.34 -2.51 -9.31
CA ASP A 169 -8.34 -1.52 -9.70
C ASP A 169 -8.42 -0.23 -8.87
N ASP A 170 -7.38 0.59 -8.95
CA ASP A 170 -7.25 1.82 -8.18
C ASP A 170 -8.18 2.95 -8.65
N ASP A 171 -8.91 2.73 -9.73
CA ASP A 171 -9.97 3.61 -10.20
C ASP A 171 -11.31 3.39 -9.48
N LEU A 172 -11.38 2.46 -8.50
CA LEU A 172 -12.48 2.40 -7.54
C LEU A 172 -12.38 3.58 -6.57
N ARG A 173 -12.66 4.74 -7.11
CA ARG A 173 -12.59 6.04 -6.42
C ARG A 173 -13.56 7.03 -7.04
N LEU A 174 -14.04 7.99 -6.24
CA LEU A 174 -14.95 9.03 -6.71
C LEU A 174 -14.16 10.22 -7.28
N SER A 175 -13.41 9.99 -8.32
CA SER A 175 -12.36 10.88 -8.77
C SER A 175 -12.44 11.28 -10.24
N VAL A 176 -13.51 11.97 -10.63
CA VAL A 176 -13.37 12.84 -11.78
C VAL A 176 -12.75 14.16 -11.29
N ARG A 177 -11.43 14.26 -11.27
CA ARG A 177 -10.67 15.40 -10.72
C ARG A 177 -10.77 15.58 -9.20
N ARG A 178 -10.98 14.49 -8.42
CA ARG A 178 -10.87 14.50 -6.97
C ARG A 178 -11.98 15.25 -6.23
N GLU A 179 -13.25 15.11 -6.63
CA GLU A 179 -14.33 15.94 -6.09
C GLU A 179 -15.56 15.15 -5.62
N GLY A 180 -15.75 13.90 -6.04
CA GLY A 180 -16.94 13.09 -5.77
C GLY A 180 -17.93 13.08 -6.93
N CYS A 181 -19.10 12.49 -6.72
CA CYS A 181 -20.18 12.43 -7.70
C CYS A 181 -21.37 13.31 -7.28
N PHE A 182 -21.71 14.31 -8.09
CA PHE A 182 -22.79 15.26 -7.86
C PHE A 182 -24.01 15.01 -8.76
N CYS A 183 -24.26 13.76 -9.18
CA CYS A 183 -25.46 13.42 -9.93
C CYS A 183 -26.72 13.53 -9.04
N PRO A 184 -27.93 13.71 -9.63
CA PRO A 184 -29.18 13.86 -8.85
C PRO A 184 -29.38 12.73 -7.82
N ARG A 185 -29.03 11.49 -8.17
CA ARG A 185 -29.12 10.33 -7.26
C ARG A 185 -28.21 10.47 -6.05
N CYS A 186 -26.96 10.89 -6.25
CA CYS A 186 -26.01 11.08 -5.15
C CYS A 186 -26.42 12.25 -4.25
N ILE A 187 -26.92 13.34 -4.81
CA ILE A 187 -27.40 14.48 -4.03
C ILE A 187 -28.64 14.09 -3.22
N ALA A 188 -29.59 13.39 -3.83
CA ALA A 188 -30.79 12.93 -3.12
C ALA A 188 -30.41 11.98 -1.96
N ALA A 189 -29.55 11.00 -2.19
CA ALA A 189 -29.10 10.08 -1.16
C ALA A 189 -28.26 10.76 -0.06
N PHE A 190 -27.46 11.77 -0.41
CA PHE A 190 -26.75 12.58 0.57
C PHE A 190 -27.71 13.40 1.43
N ASN A 191 -28.68 14.05 0.82
CA ASN A 191 -29.72 14.81 1.54
C ASN A 191 -30.53 13.92 2.49
N GLU A 192 -30.85 12.70 2.09
CA GLU A 192 -31.51 11.72 2.95
C GLU A 192 -30.63 11.39 4.19
N GLN A 193 -29.32 11.14 3.97
CA GLN A 193 -28.37 10.84 5.05
C GLN A 193 -28.25 11.98 6.07
N VAL A 194 -28.19 13.24 5.60
CA VAL A 194 -28.02 14.42 6.47
C VAL A 194 -29.35 15.05 6.90
N LYS A 195 -30.49 14.49 6.48
CA LYS A 195 -31.83 15.05 6.68
C LYS A 195 -31.92 16.50 6.19
N GLY A 196 -31.32 16.76 5.02
CA GLY A 196 -31.22 18.08 4.39
C GLY A 196 -31.98 18.16 3.08
N SER A 197 -31.91 19.34 2.43
CA SER A 197 -32.52 19.63 1.12
C SER A 197 -31.57 20.48 0.25
N LEU A 198 -30.25 20.23 0.32
CA LEU A 198 -29.27 20.99 -0.42
C LEU A 198 -29.39 20.75 -1.93
N THR A 199 -29.32 21.82 -2.70
CA THR A 199 -29.08 21.74 -4.13
C THR A 199 -27.62 21.37 -4.41
N ARG A 200 -27.31 21.01 -5.65
CA ARG A 200 -25.91 20.76 -6.05
C ARG A 200 -25.04 21.99 -5.81
N GLU A 201 -25.53 23.16 -6.19
CA GLU A 201 -24.83 24.44 -6.08
C GLU A 201 -24.52 24.79 -4.62
N GLU A 202 -25.50 24.61 -3.72
CA GLU A 202 -25.32 24.84 -2.29
C GLU A 202 -24.31 23.87 -1.67
N LEU A 203 -24.42 22.59 -2.02
CA LEU A 203 -23.47 21.56 -1.55
C LEU A 203 -22.05 21.87 -2.02
N VAL A 204 -21.86 22.17 -3.31
CA VAL A 204 -20.57 22.54 -3.89
C VAL A 204 -19.96 23.75 -3.18
N ARG A 205 -20.76 24.81 -2.97
CA ARG A 205 -20.32 26.01 -2.28
C ARG A 205 -19.83 25.69 -0.86
N ARG A 206 -20.60 24.91 -0.10
CA ARG A 206 -20.21 24.52 1.28
C ARG A 206 -18.96 23.66 1.31
N LEU A 207 -18.83 22.71 0.38
CA LEU A 207 -17.65 21.80 0.34
C LEU A 207 -16.36 22.51 -0.06
N PHE A 208 -16.40 23.44 -1.01
CA PHE A 208 -15.18 23.98 -1.63
C PHE A 208 -14.89 25.44 -1.28
N GLU A 209 -15.91 26.24 -0.95
CA GLU A 209 -15.79 27.65 -0.61
C GLU A 209 -16.02 27.91 0.88
N GLY A 210 -16.73 27.02 1.58
CA GLY A 210 -17.02 27.10 3.00
C GLY A 210 -15.79 26.97 3.91
N GLU A 211 -16.01 27.03 5.23
CA GLU A 211 -14.96 26.84 6.21
C GLU A 211 -14.33 25.45 6.15
N ALA A 212 -13.05 25.34 6.47
CA ALA A 212 -12.29 24.10 6.40
C ALA A 212 -12.87 22.98 7.28
N ARG A 213 -13.56 23.34 8.36
CA ARG A 213 -14.19 22.41 9.32
C ARG A 213 -15.73 22.45 9.28
N ASP A 214 -16.35 22.85 8.16
CA ASP A 214 -17.81 22.73 8.01
C ASP A 214 -18.22 21.25 8.17
N ALA A 215 -19.16 20.97 9.05
CA ALA A 215 -19.66 19.62 9.33
C ALA A 215 -20.12 18.88 8.07
N ILE A 216 -20.58 19.61 7.05
CA ILE A 216 -20.98 19.03 5.77
C ILE A 216 -19.84 18.28 5.08
N ARG A 217 -18.58 18.69 5.30
CA ARG A 217 -17.40 18.02 4.73
C ARG A 217 -17.19 16.63 5.36
N ALA A 218 -17.36 16.52 6.68
CA ALA A 218 -17.31 15.23 7.37
C ALA A 218 -18.44 14.30 6.91
N ASP A 219 -19.65 14.87 6.70
CA ASP A 219 -20.81 14.11 6.18
C ASP A 219 -20.57 13.62 4.75
N TRP A 220 -20.00 14.48 3.90
CA TRP A 220 -19.66 14.12 2.52
C TRP A 220 -18.58 13.04 2.43
N ILE A 221 -17.58 13.07 3.31
CA ILE A 221 -16.57 12.03 3.42
C ILE A 221 -17.22 10.68 3.75
N ARG A 222 -18.10 10.64 4.78
CA ARG A 222 -18.83 9.41 5.14
C ARG A 222 -19.74 8.89 4.01
N PHE A 223 -20.40 9.80 3.30
CA PHE A 223 -21.23 9.47 2.16
C PHE A 223 -20.42 8.80 1.03
N ASN A 224 -19.22 9.32 0.76
CA ASN A 224 -18.35 8.77 -0.27
C ASN A 224 -17.77 7.40 0.14
N GLU A 225 -17.37 7.22 1.42
CA GLU A 225 -16.97 5.91 1.97
C GLU A 225 -18.07 4.86 1.77
N GLU A 226 -19.31 5.22 2.11
CA GLU A 226 -20.47 4.32 1.98
C GLU A 226 -20.82 4.05 0.51
N SER A 227 -20.58 5.00 -0.37
CA SER A 227 -20.79 4.81 -1.81
C SER A 227 -19.83 3.77 -2.40
N LEU A 228 -18.55 3.80 -1.99
CA LEU A 228 -17.57 2.79 -2.37
C LEU A 228 -17.86 1.43 -1.71
N ALA A 229 -18.27 1.43 -0.45
CA ALA A 229 -18.67 0.20 0.26
C ALA A 229 -19.90 -0.46 -0.39
N THR A 230 -20.84 0.32 -0.93
CA THR A 230 -21.99 -0.20 -1.68
C THR A 230 -21.55 -0.99 -2.91
N TYR A 231 -20.57 -0.47 -3.66
CA TYR A 231 -19.96 -1.19 -4.77
C TYR A 231 -19.28 -2.47 -4.29
N GLY A 232 -18.50 -2.41 -3.20
CA GLY A 232 -17.83 -3.57 -2.60
C GLY A 232 -18.80 -4.67 -2.15
N ARG A 233 -19.97 -4.32 -1.62
CA ARG A 233 -21.02 -5.31 -1.26
C ARG A 233 -21.55 -6.07 -2.49
N VAL A 234 -21.66 -5.42 -3.62
CA VAL A 234 -22.10 -6.07 -4.87
C VAL A 234 -21.03 -7.05 -5.36
N VAL A 235 -19.76 -6.66 -5.31
CA VAL A 235 -18.61 -7.53 -5.63
C VAL A 235 -18.61 -8.76 -4.72
N ARG A 236 -18.76 -8.56 -3.39
CA ARG A 236 -18.81 -9.66 -2.41
C ARG A 236 -20.00 -10.57 -2.65
N LYS A 237 -21.19 -10.02 -2.91
CA LYS A 237 -22.39 -10.80 -3.23
C LYS A 237 -22.14 -11.73 -4.43
N ALA A 238 -21.58 -11.20 -5.52
CA ALA A 238 -21.26 -12.01 -6.69
C ALA A 238 -20.27 -13.13 -6.37
N ALA A 239 -19.28 -12.86 -5.53
CA ALA A 239 -18.29 -13.84 -5.12
C ALA A 239 -18.89 -14.92 -4.18
N ASP A 240 -19.77 -14.53 -3.25
CA ASP A 240 -20.43 -15.50 -2.34
C ASP A 240 -21.28 -16.54 -3.09
N GLU A 241 -21.81 -16.19 -4.26
CA GLU A 241 -22.57 -17.12 -5.09
C GLU A 241 -21.71 -18.10 -5.91
N VAL A 242 -20.47 -17.73 -6.26
CA VAL A 242 -19.62 -18.52 -7.17
C VAL A 242 -18.42 -19.13 -6.45
N MET A 243 -17.73 -18.31 -5.65
CA MET A 243 -16.50 -18.67 -4.94
C MET A 243 -16.48 -17.96 -3.57
N PRO A 244 -17.25 -18.42 -2.57
CA PRO A 244 -17.43 -17.72 -1.29
C PRO A 244 -16.11 -17.46 -0.54
N ASP A 245 -15.10 -18.32 -0.74
CA ASP A 245 -13.78 -18.21 -0.12
C ASP A 245 -12.76 -17.42 -0.96
N CYS A 246 -13.14 -16.90 -2.13
CA CYS A 246 -12.28 -16.05 -2.93
C CYS A 246 -11.92 -14.78 -2.16
N ARG A 247 -10.63 -14.49 -2.03
CA ARG A 247 -10.14 -13.25 -1.43
C ARG A 247 -10.38 -12.10 -2.40
N LEU A 248 -11.24 -11.18 -2.00
CA LEU A 248 -11.47 -9.94 -2.71
C LEU A 248 -10.56 -8.85 -2.16
N SER A 249 -9.96 -8.09 -3.03
CA SER A 249 -8.93 -7.12 -2.67
C SER A 249 -9.08 -5.84 -3.47
N VAL A 250 -8.52 -4.74 -3.01
CA VAL A 250 -8.59 -3.45 -3.67
C VAL A 250 -7.23 -2.80 -3.82
N GLN A 251 -6.96 -2.26 -4.99
CA GLN A 251 -5.87 -1.33 -5.23
C GLN A 251 -6.36 0.08 -4.89
N THR A 252 -5.52 0.87 -4.23
CA THR A 252 -5.93 2.18 -3.73
C THR A 252 -4.94 3.25 -4.14
N VAL A 253 -5.38 4.51 -4.11
CA VAL A 253 -4.50 5.66 -4.35
C VAL A 253 -4.40 6.51 -3.10
N SER A 254 -5.51 7.12 -2.67
CA SER A 254 -5.55 8.01 -1.52
C SER A 254 -6.91 7.93 -0.86
N ALA A 255 -6.93 7.73 0.46
CA ALA A 255 -8.16 7.73 1.24
C ALA A 255 -8.47 9.07 1.93
N ASP A 256 -7.46 9.87 2.29
CA ASP A 256 -7.68 11.06 3.12
C ASP A 256 -8.14 12.26 2.32
N CYS A 257 -9.35 12.19 1.79
CA CYS A 257 -9.85 13.24 0.93
C CYS A 257 -11.38 13.20 0.82
N LEU A 258 -11.94 14.34 0.44
CA LEU A 258 -13.38 14.52 0.31
C LEU A 258 -14.04 13.51 -0.65
N TRP A 259 -13.32 12.96 -1.60
CA TRP A 259 -13.89 12.09 -2.65
C TRP A 259 -13.75 10.59 -2.39
N ASN A 260 -12.79 10.15 -1.55
CA ASN A 260 -12.59 8.71 -1.28
C ASN A 260 -12.89 8.32 0.17
N GLY A 261 -13.07 9.31 1.03
CA GLY A 261 -13.28 9.06 2.43
C GLY A 261 -12.03 9.17 3.30
N ARG A 262 -12.18 8.89 4.57
CA ARG A 262 -11.13 8.94 5.59
C ARG A 262 -10.24 7.70 5.54
N SER A 263 -10.85 6.55 5.24
CA SER A 263 -10.15 5.27 5.16
C SER A 263 -10.89 4.31 4.23
N TYR A 264 -10.25 3.19 3.90
CA TYR A 264 -10.88 2.12 3.15
C TYR A 264 -11.60 1.09 4.05
N GLU A 265 -11.72 1.33 5.36
CA GLU A 265 -12.35 0.37 6.28
C GLU A 265 -13.76 -0.07 5.84
N PRO A 266 -14.71 0.83 5.48
CA PRO A 266 -16.04 0.41 5.05
C PRO A 266 -16.02 -0.47 3.80
N LEU A 267 -15.14 -0.18 2.84
CA LEU A 267 -14.95 -0.98 1.64
C LEU A 267 -14.34 -2.35 1.97
N LEU A 268 -13.27 -2.40 2.80
CA LEU A 268 -12.65 -3.65 3.22
C LEU A 268 -13.62 -4.52 4.04
N ARG A 269 -14.45 -3.91 4.86
CA ARG A 269 -15.52 -4.60 5.59
C ARG A 269 -16.50 -5.28 4.63
N ALA A 270 -16.92 -4.58 3.59
CA ALA A 270 -17.79 -5.13 2.56
C ALA A 270 -17.11 -6.28 1.79
N LEU A 271 -15.88 -6.07 1.31
CA LEU A 271 -15.14 -7.07 0.53
C LEU A 271 -14.79 -8.32 1.35
N SER A 272 -14.49 -8.17 2.64
CA SER A 272 -14.12 -9.28 3.54
C SER A 272 -15.32 -10.03 4.13
N ALA A 273 -16.56 -9.64 3.83
CA ALA A 273 -17.74 -10.14 4.51
C ALA A 273 -17.59 -10.06 6.06
N ASP A 274 -17.35 -8.85 6.57
CA ASP A 274 -17.10 -8.57 7.99
C ASP A 274 -15.93 -9.38 8.60
N GLY A 275 -14.92 -9.67 7.79
CA GLY A 275 -13.72 -10.40 8.20
C GLY A 275 -13.84 -11.93 8.12
N ARG A 276 -14.86 -12.48 7.46
CA ARG A 276 -14.96 -13.91 7.16
C ARG A 276 -13.85 -14.36 6.20
N VAL A 277 -13.60 -13.57 5.14
CA VAL A 277 -12.50 -13.76 4.19
C VAL A 277 -11.69 -12.47 4.15
N PRO A 278 -10.59 -12.36 4.92
CA PRO A 278 -9.83 -11.12 5.01
C PRO A 278 -9.42 -10.58 3.63
N ALA A 279 -9.75 -9.32 3.37
CA ALA A 279 -9.45 -8.65 2.11
C ALA A 279 -7.97 -8.25 2.01
N GLY A 280 -7.49 -7.99 0.78
CA GLY A 280 -6.19 -7.37 0.56
C GLY A 280 -6.33 -5.89 0.20
N ILE A 281 -5.31 -5.10 0.53
CA ILE A 281 -5.16 -3.72 0.07
C ILE A 281 -3.81 -3.54 -0.62
N ARG A 282 -3.76 -2.83 -1.74
CA ARG A 282 -2.54 -2.45 -2.44
C ARG A 282 -2.46 -0.92 -2.51
N PRO A 283 -1.76 -0.29 -1.57
CA PRO A 283 -1.51 1.15 -1.62
C PRO A 283 -0.71 1.51 -2.87
N GLY A 284 -1.27 2.37 -3.70
CA GLY A 284 -0.63 2.90 -4.90
C GLY A 284 -0.03 4.27 -4.66
N HIS A 285 1.16 4.49 -5.17
CA HIS A 285 1.81 5.80 -5.30
C HIS A 285 2.94 5.67 -6.33
N GLY A 286 3.21 6.72 -7.12
CA GLY A 286 4.14 6.63 -8.23
C GLY A 286 5.61 6.66 -7.81
N TYR A 287 6.28 5.50 -7.87
CA TYR A 287 7.73 5.45 -8.02
C TYR A 287 8.02 4.59 -9.24
N TYR A 288 8.26 5.23 -10.38
CA TYR A 288 8.34 4.56 -11.67
C TYR A 288 9.76 4.45 -12.24
N ARG A 289 10.68 5.28 -11.76
CA ARG A 289 12.04 5.43 -12.29
C ARG A 289 13.05 5.62 -11.17
N GLU A 290 14.20 4.95 -11.28
CA GLU A 290 15.25 5.03 -10.25
C GLU A 290 15.96 6.38 -10.17
N ASP A 291 15.84 7.22 -11.18
CA ASP A 291 16.36 8.60 -11.18
C ASP A 291 15.53 9.56 -10.29
N ARG A 292 14.45 9.06 -9.66
CA ARG A 292 13.61 9.81 -8.70
C ARG A 292 13.52 9.09 -7.34
N PRO A 293 14.64 8.95 -6.64
CA PRO A 293 14.66 8.12 -5.43
C PRO A 293 13.80 8.67 -4.28
N LEU A 294 13.49 9.97 -4.26
CA LEU A 294 12.57 10.55 -3.27
C LEU A 294 11.15 10.03 -3.41
N ASP A 295 10.68 9.76 -4.63
CA ASP A 295 9.37 9.16 -4.86
C ASP A 295 9.25 7.79 -4.18
N MET A 296 10.36 7.03 -4.06
CA MET A 296 10.40 5.77 -3.33
C MET A 296 10.18 5.97 -1.83
N LEU A 297 10.78 7.00 -1.23
CA LEU A 297 10.61 7.31 0.19
C LEU A 297 9.18 7.75 0.51
N GLU A 298 8.59 8.60 -0.33
CA GLU A 298 7.21 9.05 -0.20
C GLU A 298 6.24 7.86 -0.29
N LYS A 299 6.46 6.98 -1.28
CA LYS A 299 5.68 5.76 -1.44
C LYS A 299 5.81 4.83 -0.24
N ALA A 300 7.01 4.64 0.29
CA ALA A 300 7.24 3.83 1.48
C ALA A 300 6.54 4.40 2.72
N LEU A 301 6.54 5.73 2.90
CA LEU A 301 5.82 6.39 3.99
C LEU A 301 4.30 6.20 3.85
N TRP A 302 3.79 6.32 2.63
CA TRP A 302 2.40 6.03 2.32
C TRP A 302 2.02 4.59 2.68
N CYS A 303 2.83 3.62 2.27
CA CYS A 303 2.62 2.21 2.60
C CYS A 303 2.69 1.94 4.10
N THR A 304 3.59 2.60 4.83
CA THR A 304 3.65 2.54 6.29
C THR A 304 2.31 2.90 6.92
N ARG A 305 1.70 3.99 6.47
CA ARG A 305 0.40 4.43 6.99
C ARG A 305 -0.70 3.40 6.73
N GLU A 306 -0.80 2.90 5.51
CA GLU A 306 -1.84 1.92 5.18
C GLU A 306 -1.61 0.58 5.92
N ALA A 307 -0.37 0.17 6.11
CA ALA A 307 -0.03 -0.99 6.92
C ALA A 307 -0.46 -0.82 8.39
N GLU A 308 -0.21 0.34 9.00
CA GLU A 308 -0.65 0.63 10.38
C GLU A 308 -2.17 0.69 10.50
N ARG A 309 -2.87 1.26 9.50
CA ARG A 309 -4.34 1.24 9.42
C ARG A 309 -4.89 -0.19 9.34
N CYS A 310 -4.35 -1.00 8.45
CA CYS A 310 -4.80 -2.38 8.26
C CYS A 310 -4.64 -3.24 9.52
N ARG A 311 -3.60 -3.02 10.31
CA ARG A 311 -3.46 -3.69 11.61
C ARG A 311 -4.62 -3.37 12.56
N LYS A 312 -5.10 -2.12 12.56
CA LYS A 312 -6.27 -1.73 13.37
C LYS A 312 -7.56 -2.37 12.89
N PHE A 313 -7.70 -2.56 11.58
CA PHE A 313 -8.87 -3.21 11.01
C PHE A 313 -8.94 -4.71 11.31
N GLY A 314 -7.85 -5.29 11.83
CA GLY A 314 -7.81 -6.69 12.25
C GLY A 314 -8.20 -7.62 11.12
N ARG A 315 -9.19 -8.47 11.33
CA ARG A 315 -9.63 -9.47 10.35
C ARG A 315 -10.23 -8.91 9.06
N LEU A 316 -10.50 -7.61 8.97
CA LEU A 316 -10.98 -7.02 7.72
C LEU A 316 -9.89 -6.99 6.64
N CYS A 317 -8.62 -6.83 7.05
CA CYS A 317 -7.49 -6.75 6.14
C CYS A 317 -6.48 -7.87 6.44
N GLY A 318 -6.29 -8.78 5.51
CA GLY A 318 -5.38 -9.93 5.62
C GLY A 318 -4.03 -9.71 4.98
N THR A 319 -3.88 -8.73 4.09
CA THR A 319 -2.61 -8.43 3.42
C THR A 319 -2.51 -6.97 2.96
N VAL A 320 -1.32 -6.40 3.11
CA VAL A 320 -0.94 -5.10 2.56
C VAL A 320 0.10 -5.33 1.48
N CYS A 321 -0.32 -5.26 0.23
CA CYS A 321 0.49 -5.56 -0.93
C CYS A 321 1.18 -4.29 -1.45
N TYR A 322 2.51 -4.28 -1.52
CA TYR A 322 3.23 -3.18 -2.16
C TYR A 322 3.16 -3.29 -3.68
N GLU A 323 2.94 -2.18 -4.35
CA GLU A 323 3.05 -2.09 -5.80
C GLU A 323 4.47 -1.68 -6.20
N GLN A 324 5.24 -2.61 -6.73
CA GLN A 324 6.44 -2.28 -7.47
C GLN A 324 6.05 -2.10 -8.95
N GLU A 325 6.16 -0.90 -9.46
CA GLU A 325 5.88 -0.63 -10.88
C GLU A 325 7.02 0.17 -11.51
N THR A 326 7.37 -0.23 -12.74
CA THR A 326 8.30 0.48 -13.61
C THR A 326 7.51 0.98 -14.82
N TYR A 327 7.11 2.24 -14.82
CA TYR A 327 6.35 2.79 -15.96
C TYR A 327 7.27 3.64 -16.86
N PRO A 328 7.23 3.44 -18.16
CA PRO A 328 6.39 2.57 -18.99
C PRO A 328 6.91 1.13 -19.19
N ARG A 329 7.42 0.46 -18.19
CA ARG A 329 7.87 -0.94 -18.15
C ARG A 329 9.02 -1.23 -19.10
N ARG A 330 10.11 -0.49 -18.90
CA ARG A 330 11.37 -0.63 -19.65
C ARG A 330 12.49 -0.97 -18.69
N VAL A 331 13.34 -1.90 -19.09
CA VAL A 331 14.48 -2.36 -18.27
C VAL A 331 15.47 -1.26 -17.90
N MET A 332 15.50 -0.17 -18.67
CA MET A 332 16.38 0.98 -18.41
C MET A 332 15.82 1.99 -17.40
N PHE A 333 14.59 1.85 -16.93
CA PHE A 333 13.99 2.78 -15.96
C PHE A 333 14.28 2.41 -14.52
N LYS A 334 14.46 1.12 -14.23
CA LYS A 334 14.91 0.61 -12.93
C LYS A 334 15.83 -0.56 -13.14
N SER A 335 16.97 -0.55 -12.46
CA SER A 335 17.87 -1.69 -12.39
C SER A 335 17.28 -2.79 -11.49
N PRO A 336 17.72 -4.04 -11.62
CA PRO A 336 17.37 -5.09 -10.67
C PRO A 336 17.69 -4.73 -9.21
N GLN A 337 18.81 -4.04 -8.97
CA GLN A 337 19.19 -3.53 -7.66
C GLN A 337 18.17 -2.54 -7.09
N ALA A 338 17.69 -1.59 -7.91
CA ALA A 338 16.68 -0.63 -7.49
C ALA A 338 15.36 -1.31 -7.11
N ILE A 339 14.91 -2.32 -7.88
CA ILE A 339 13.70 -3.10 -7.59
C ILE A 339 13.86 -3.87 -6.27
N VAL A 340 14.99 -4.53 -6.06
CA VAL A 340 15.25 -5.28 -4.82
C VAL A 340 15.30 -4.35 -3.61
N THR A 341 15.94 -3.18 -3.73
CA THR A 341 15.98 -2.17 -2.67
C THR A 341 14.59 -1.63 -2.36
N GLU A 342 13.78 -1.33 -3.39
CA GLU A 342 12.38 -0.90 -3.25
C GLU A 342 11.53 -1.94 -2.52
N CYS A 343 11.65 -3.22 -2.89
CA CYS A 343 10.95 -4.32 -2.25
C CYS A 343 11.33 -4.48 -0.78
N ALA A 344 12.62 -4.43 -0.47
CA ALA A 344 13.12 -4.52 0.91
C ALA A 344 12.62 -3.35 1.77
N LEU A 345 12.65 -2.13 1.23
CA LEU A 345 12.13 -0.95 1.91
C LEU A 345 10.61 -1.06 2.18
N ALA A 346 9.85 -1.60 1.22
CA ALA A 346 8.41 -1.82 1.37
C ALA A 346 8.09 -2.80 2.50
N LEU A 347 8.80 -3.94 2.56
CA LEU A 347 8.64 -4.93 3.63
C LEU A 347 9.03 -4.35 4.99
N ALA A 348 10.18 -3.67 5.09
CA ALA A 348 10.60 -3.00 6.32
C ALA A 348 9.61 -1.91 6.76
N SER A 349 8.89 -1.28 5.82
CA SER A 349 7.86 -0.27 6.08
C SER A 349 6.52 -0.85 6.54
N GLY A 350 6.32 -2.17 6.48
CA GLY A 350 5.12 -2.82 7.02
C GLY A 350 4.25 -3.56 6.01
N CYS A 351 4.60 -3.57 4.73
CA CYS A 351 3.94 -4.42 3.74
C CYS A 351 4.29 -5.90 3.98
N ASP A 352 3.39 -6.80 3.64
CA ASP A 352 3.56 -8.24 3.80
C ASP A 352 3.44 -9.03 2.50
N SER A 353 3.24 -8.32 1.39
CA SER A 353 3.15 -8.85 0.03
C SER A 353 3.70 -7.83 -0.96
N LEU A 354 4.20 -8.32 -2.09
CA LEU A 354 4.82 -7.51 -3.13
C LEU A 354 4.24 -7.88 -4.49
N SER A 355 3.66 -6.93 -5.22
CA SER A 355 3.24 -7.12 -6.61
C SER A 355 4.18 -6.36 -7.55
N LEU A 356 4.86 -7.10 -8.42
CA LEU A 356 5.93 -6.57 -9.26
C LEU A 356 5.50 -6.49 -10.73
N TYR A 357 5.66 -5.31 -11.31
CA TYR A 357 5.23 -5.00 -12.67
C TYR A 357 6.31 -4.23 -13.45
N TRP A 358 7.35 -4.94 -13.92
CA TRP A 358 8.43 -4.34 -14.71
C TRP A 358 8.42 -4.73 -16.19
N ALA A 359 7.65 -5.75 -16.57
CA ALA A 359 7.56 -6.23 -17.95
C ALA A 359 6.23 -5.85 -18.58
N ASP A 360 6.28 -5.42 -19.83
CA ASP A 360 5.11 -5.09 -20.65
C ASP A 360 4.97 -6.07 -21.80
N GLY A 361 3.84 -6.78 -21.85
CA GLY A 361 3.56 -7.69 -22.93
C GLY A 361 3.22 -7.02 -24.26
N GLU A 362 2.99 -5.71 -24.29
CA GLU A 362 2.71 -4.99 -25.54
C GLU A 362 4.00 -4.70 -26.31
N GLN A 363 5.07 -4.36 -25.59
CA GLN A 363 6.40 -4.12 -26.12
C GLN A 363 7.44 -4.82 -25.25
N PRO A 364 7.49 -6.16 -25.32
CA PRO A 364 8.37 -6.93 -24.47
C PRO A 364 9.83 -6.63 -24.79
N GLU A 365 10.62 -6.53 -23.73
CA GLU A 365 12.07 -6.54 -23.82
C GLU A 365 12.55 -7.98 -24.11
N ARG A 366 13.88 -8.16 -24.26
CA ARG A 366 14.44 -9.50 -24.47
C ARG A 366 14.20 -10.38 -23.24
N ILE A 367 14.00 -11.66 -23.46
CA ILE A 367 13.72 -12.61 -22.38
C ILE A 367 14.90 -12.73 -21.38
N GLU A 368 16.14 -12.54 -21.86
CA GLU A 368 17.32 -12.53 -21.00
C GLU A 368 17.31 -11.35 -20.02
N ASP A 369 16.82 -10.19 -20.45
CA ASP A 369 16.66 -9.03 -19.57
C ASP A 369 15.56 -9.30 -18.54
N PHE A 370 14.44 -9.90 -18.93
CA PHE A 370 13.42 -10.37 -18.00
C PHE A 370 13.99 -11.34 -16.96
N GLU A 371 14.75 -12.36 -17.40
CA GLU A 371 15.36 -13.36 -16.51
C GLU A 371 16.34 -12.73 -15.52
N ARG A 372 17.07 -11.68 -15.90
CA ARG A 372 17.99 -10.96 -15.01
C ARG A 372 17.26 -10.36 -13.79
N PHE A 373 16.05 -9.84 -13.99
CA PHE A 373 15.22 -9.34 -12.89
C PHE A 373 14.69 -10.46 -12.00
N VAL A 374 14.22 -11.55 -12.59
CA VAL A 374 13.75 -12.73 -11.86
C VAL A 374 14.85 -13.30 -10.98
N LYS A 375 16.09 -13.42 -11.51
CA LYS A 375 17.27 -13.87 -10.76
C LYS A 375 17.57 -12.97 -9.55
N ALA A 376 17.51 -11.65 -9.74
CA ALA A 376 17.80 -10.72 -8.64
C ALA A 376 16.75 -10.80 -7.53
N VAL A 377 15.47 -10.91 -7.88
CA VAL A 377 14.37 -11.08 -6.92
C VAL A 377 14.49 -12.41 -6.18
N GLY A 378 14.74 -13.51 -6.91
CA GLY A 378 14.91 -14.84 -6.33
C GLY A 378 16.10 -14.91 -5.38
N ALA A 379 17.24 -14.30 -5.74
CA ALA A 379 18.43 -14.23 -4.88
C ALA A 379 18.17 -13.45 -3.58
N ALA A 380 17.31 -12.42 -3.63
CA ALA A 380 16.95 -11.62 -2.45
C ALA A 380 15.83 -12.25 -1.59
N ARG A 381 15.20 -13.35 -2.05
CA ARG A 381 14.05 -13.97 -1.36
C ARG A 381 14.33 -14.31 0.11
N PRO A 382 15.46 -14.92 0.51
CA PRO A 382 15.73 -15.22 1.93
C PRO A 382 15.75 -13.96 2.80
N TYR A 383 16.26 -12.84 2.28
CA TYR A 383 16.25 -11.56 2.98
C TYR A 383 14.83 -11.00 3.11
N PHE A 384 14.01 -11.08 2.06
CA PHE A 384 12.61 -10.68 2.09
C PHE A 384 11.79 -11.50 3.09
N ASP A 385 12.01 -12.80 3.15
CA ASP A 385 11.34 -13.70 4.08
C ASP A 385 11.64 -13.30 5.53
N ARG A 386 12.90 -12.98 5.83
CA ARG A 386 13.30 -12.54 7.16
C ARG A 386 12.73 -11.17 7.53
N LEU A 387 12.71 -10.21 6.62
CA LEU A 387 12.06 -8.91 6.81
C LEU A 387 10.56 -9.09 7.10
N SER A 388 9.88 -9.89 6.30
CA SER A 388 8.45 -10.18 6.50
C SER A 388 8.17 -10.83 7.86
N ALA A 389 8.99 -11.78 8.27
CA ALA A 389 8.86 -12.43 9.58
C ALA A 389 9.03 -11.42 10.75
N SER A 390 9.98 -10.47 10.65
CA SER A 390 10.13 -9.39 11.62
C SER A 390 8.91 -8.46 11.60
N THR A 391 8.47 -8.04 10.41
CA THR A 391 7.37 -7.10 10.23
C THR A 391 6.03 -7.62 10.81
N LYS A 392 5.74 -8.89 10.65
CA LYS A 392 4.48 -9.51 11.14
C LYS A 392 4.31 -9.47 12.65
N ARG A 393 5.40 -9.53 13.40
CA ARG A 393 5.38 -9.56 14.89
C ARG A 393 5.68 -8.22 15.55
N THR A 394 5.97 -7.17 14.77
CA THR A 394 6.45 -5.88 15.28
C THR A 394 5.71 -4.71 14.63
N ALA A 395 5.80 -3.54 15.26
CA ALA A 395 5.38 -2.26 14.67
C ALA A 395 6.60 -1.40 14.34
N LEU A 396 6.45 -0.43 13.43
CA LEU A 396 7.50 0.52 13.12
C LEU A 396 7.62 1.55 14.25
N GLY A 397 8.80 1.63 14.87
CA GLY A 397 9.15 2.66 15.85
C GLY A 397 9.62 3.95 15.19
N GLY A 398 9.53 5.06 15.91
CA GLY A 398 10.02 6.34 15.40
C GLY A 398 9.24 7.55 15.94
N VAL A 399 9.60 8.73 15.46
CA VAL A 399 8.81 9.93 15.63
C VAL A 399 7.51 9.78 14.85
N ALA A 400 6.39 9.79 15.56
CA ALA A 400 5.11 9.53 14.96
C ALA A 400 4.51 10.82 14.40
N ARG A 401 4.19 10.82 13.12
CA ARG A 401 3.31 11.82 12.55
C ARG A 401 1.87 11.48 12.92
N TYR A 402 1.22 12.39 13.63
CA TYR A 402 -0.20 12.29 13.91
C TYR A 402 -1.00 13.12 12.91
N LEU A 403 -1.98 12.51 12.27
CA LEU A 403 -2.72 13.16 11.19
C LEU A 403 -3.78 14.16 11.70
N GLY A 404 -4.27 13.98 12.92
CA GLY A 404 -5.38 14.76 13.47
C GLY A 404 -6.75 14.23 13.04
N SER A 405 -7.74 14.40 13.89
CA SER A 405 -9.11 13.90 13.67
C SER A 405 -9.81 14.55 12.48
N HIS A 406 -9.42 15.78 12.11
CA HIS A 406 -9.98 16.57 11.01
C HIS A 406 -9.12 16.60 9.73
N ALA A 407 -8.07 15.75 9.65
CA ALA A 407 -7.13 15.78 8.53
C ALA A 407 -7.80 15.66 7.15
N CYS A 408 -8.83 14.82 7.04
CA CYS A 408 -9.56 14.61 5.78
C CYS A 408 -10.49 15.77 5.41
N GLU A 409 -10.84 16.61 6.37
CA GLU A 409 -11.78 17.72 6.18
C GLU A 409 -11.07 19.00 5.70
N LEU A 410 -9.74 19.08 5.85
CA LEU A 410 -8.96 20.24 5.45
C LEU A 410 -8.83 20.37 3.94
N LYS A 411 -8.76 21.62 3.45
CA LYS A 411 -8.45 21.90 2.04
C LYS A 411 -6.98 21.54 1.75
N GLY A 412 -6.74 20.90 0.61
CA GLY A 412 -5.40 20.63 0.11
C GLY A 412 -4.76 19.31 0.54
N GLY A 413 -5.48 18.44 1.24
CA GLY A 413 -4.97 17.11 1.65
C GLY A 413 -3.75 17.19 2.58
N THR A 414 -3.56 16.20 3.43
CA THR A 414 -2.61 16.32 4.54
C THR A 414 -1.39 15.41 4.48
N LEU A 415 -1.25 14.62 3.41
CA LEU A 415 -0.36 13.48 3.47
C LEU A 415 1.09 13.74 3.12
N SER A 416 1.39 14.70 2.27
CA SER A 416 2.76 15.09 1.99
C SER A 416 3.13 16.33 2.80
N ASP A 417 3.97 16.16 3.78
CA ASP A 417 4.65 17.25 4.45
C ASP A 417 6.15 17.08 4.21
N ALA A 418 6.76 18.04 3.54
CA ALA A 418 8.18 18.01 3.18
C ALA A 418 9.09 17.77 4.39
N SER A 419 8.68 18.22 5.58
CA SER A 419 9.44 18.03 6.82
C SER A 419 9.51 16.54 7.29
N ASP A 420 8.65 15.63 6.80
CA ASP A 420 8.84 14.19 7.04
C ASP A 420 10.07 13.67 6.31
N LEU A 421 10.28 14.10 5.08
CA LEU A 421 11.48 13.74 4.30
C LEU A 421 12.75 14.31 4.92
N ASP A 422 12.69 15.51 5.51
CA ASP A 422 13.84 16.13 6.17
C ASP A 422 14.27 15.38 7.43
N LEU A 423 13.31 14.92 8.26
CA LEU A 423 13.60 14.02 9.38
C LEU A 423 14.19 12.69 8.91
N MET A 424 13.60 12.08 7.87
CA MET A 424 14.11 10.84 7.31
C MET A 424 15.54 10.99 6.79
N ARG A 425 15.83 12.08 6.05
CA ARG A 425 17.19 12.41 5.60
C ARG A 425 18.16 12.63 6.74
N ALA A 426 17.68 13.21 7.85
CA ALA A 426 18.48 13.38 9.05
C ALA A 426 18.76 12.05 9.80
N GLY A 427 18.32 10.90 9.26
CA GLY A 427 18.49 9.59 9.89
C GLY A 427 17.59 9.39 11.13
N ILE A 428 16.56 10.23 11.28
CA ILE A 428 15.58 10.10 12.35
C ILE A 428 14.46 9.19 11.86
N PRO A 429 14.17 8.08 12.55
CA PRO A 429 13.04 7.22 12.23
C PRO A 429 11.72 7.99 12.31
N VAL A 430 10.94 7.89 11.23
CA VAL A 430 9.60 8.50 11.15
C VAL A 430 8.59 7.40 10.84
N THR A 431 7.49 7.41 11.57
CA THR A 431 6.32 6.57 11.32
C THR A 431 5.06 7.41 11.23
N VAL A 432 3.96 6.82 10.82
CA VAL A 432 2.64 7.46 10.81
C VAL A 432 1.75 6.71 11.78
N ALA A 433 1.14 7.40 12.72
CA ALA A 433 0.23 6.81 13.68
C ALA A 433 -1.13 7.51 13.66
N GLU A 434 -2.18 6.73 13.80
CA GLU A 434 -3.55 7.21 13.94
C GLU A 434 -4.06 7.14 15.38
N SER A 435 -3.27 6.58 16.31
CA SER A 435 -3.60 6.58 17.72
C SER A 435 -2.37 6.81 18.58
N THR A 436 -2.59 7.44 19.73
CA THR A 436 -1.56 7.87 20.66
C THR A 436 -0.97 6.74 21.52
N ALA A 437 -1.55 5.55 21.51
CA ALA A 437 -1.25 4.52 22.52
C ALA A 437 0.16 3.88 22.41
N ALA A 438 0.82 3.97 21.25
CA ALA A 438 2.08 3.27 21.01
C ALA A 438 3.31 4.18 20.85
N HIS A 439 3.14 5.49 20.72
CA HIS A 439 4.23 6.41 20.40
C HIS A 439 4.41 7.46 21.51
N LYS A 440 5.67 7.68 21.89
CA LYS A 440 6.04 8.62 22.96
C LYS A 440 6.58 9.95 22.45
N VAL A 441 6.82 10.07 21.13
CA VAL A 441 7.27 11.31 20.49
C VAL A 441 6.39 11.58 19.28
N TRP A 442 5.68 12.71 19.35
CA TRP A 442 4.80 13.18 18.30
C TRP A 442 5.44 14.33 17.55
N ARG A 443 5.34 14.29 16.24
CA ARG A 443 5.69 15.43 15.42
C ARG A 443 4.48 16.32 15.20
N LEU A 444 4.59 17.57 15.59
CA LEU A 444 3.60 18.60 15.34
C LEU A 444 4.14 19.61 14.32
N THR A 445 3.34 19.89 13.31
CA THR A 445 3.53 20.98 12.34
C THR A 445 2.29 21.85 12.34
N GLU A 446 2.38 23.06 11.81
CA GLU A 446 1.22 23.94 11.64
C GLU A 446 0.05 23.21 10.96
N LYS A 447 0.36 22.41 9.95
CA LYS A 447 -0.64 21.63 9.22
C LYS A 447 -1.30 20.56 10.09
N SER A 448 -0.55 19.86 10.93
CA SER A 448 -1.11 18.88 11.87
C SER A 448 -1.91 19.56 12.98
N LEU A 449 -1.45 20.71 13.48
CA LEU A 449 -2.19 21.50 14.48
C LEU A 449 -3.55 21.97 13.93
N ASN A 450 -3.61 22.42 12.69
CA ASN A 450 -4.86 22.80 12.04
C ASN A 450 -5.83 21.63 11.85
N ALA A 451 -5.35 20.39 11.90
CA ALA A 451 -6.14 19.17 11.78
C ALA A 451 -6.60 18.56 13.12
N MET A 452 -6.31 19.22 14.25
CA MET A 452 -6.61 18.73 15.60
C MET A 452 -7.50 19.70 16.37
N ASP A 453 -8.27 19.17 17.32
CA ASP A 453 -8.95 19.95 18.33
C ASP A 453 -8.00 20.38 19.45
N ALA A 454 -8.41 21.38 20.25
CA ALA A 454 -7.61 21.89 21.35
C ALA A 454 -7.26 20.80 22.38
N ASP A 455 -8.20 19.92 22.71
CA ASP A 455 -7.99 18.80 23.62
C ASP A 455 -7.02 17.76 23.07
N GLU A 456 -7.09 17.52 21.75
CA GLU A 456 -6.20 16.63 21.03
C GLU A 456 -4.76 17.17 21.01
N ILE A 457 -4.60 18.48 20.74
CA ILE A 457 -3.30 19.18 20.82
C ILE A 457 -2.73 19.10 22.22
N ALA A 458 -3.55 19.41 23.25
CA ALA A 458 -3.12 19.37 24.65
C ALA A 458 -2.69 17.96 25.07
N ARG A 459 -3.38 16.92 24.61
CA ARG A 459 -3.04 15.52 24.85
C ARG A 459 -1.69 15.15 24.22
N VAL A 460 -1.51 15.41 22.92
CA VAL A 460 -0.29 15.07 22.19
C VAL A 460 0.93 15.80 22.78
N ARG A 461 0.77 17.06 23.21
CA ARG A 461 1.82 17.81 23.91
C ARG A 461 2.19 17.19 25.26
N ARG A 462 1.21 16.71 26.04
CA ARG A 462 1.49 16.01 27.31
C ARG A 462 2.20 14.66 27.12
N GLU A 463 1.97 13.99 26.00
CA GLU A 463 2.60 12.71 25.65
C GLU A 463 4.02 12.85 25.09
N GLY A 464 4.49 14.06 24.85
CA GLY A 464 5.83 14.35 24.33
C GLY A 464 5.80 14.72 22.86
N ALA A 465 5.59 15.97 22.55
CA ALA A 465 5.57 16.49 21.19
C ALA A 465 6.91 17.12 20.80
N LEU A 466 7.43 16.74 19.64
CA LEU A 466 8.50 17.45 18.96
C LEU A 466 7.85 18.45 17.99
N GLU A 467 7.92 19.72 18.33
CA GLU A 467 7.46 20.80 17.46
C GLU A 467 8.61 21.20 16.52
N ILE A 468 8.44 20.92 15.23
CA ILE A 468 9.46 21.18 14.22
C ILE A 468 9.08 22.43 13.46
N ALA A 469 9.89 23.49 13.59
CA ALA A 469 9.86 24.59 12.64
C ALA A 469 10.27 24.05 11.25
N ALA A 470 9.57 24.52 10.21
CA ALA A 470 9.87 24.13 8.84
C ALA A 470 11.28 24.62 8.46
N GLU A 471 12.28 23.78 8.58
CA GLU A 471 13.63 23.97 8.04
C GLU A 471 13.84 22.99 6.90
N PRO A 472 13.79 23.43 5.64
CA PRO A 472 14.19 22.57 4.54
C PRO A 472 15.70 22.30 4.63
N MET A 473 16.10 21.04 4.65
CA MET A 473 17.50 20.59 4.76
C MET A 473 18.20 20.97 6.08
N PRO A 474 18.04 20.16 7.14
CA PRO A 474 18.57 20.44 8.45
C PRO A 474 20.11 20.51 8.45
N LEU A 475 20.65 21.54 9.10
CA LEU A 475 22.06 21.60 9.44
C LEU A 475 22.42 20.45 10.41
N VAL A 476 23.69 20.06 10.48
CA VAL A 476 24.19 19.06 11.45
C VAL A 476 23.81 19.49 12.88
N SER A 477 23.92 20.77 13.21
CA SER A 477 23.53 21.30 14.52
C SER A 477 22.04 21.18 14.80
N THR A 478 21.18 21.38 13.80
CA THR A 478 19.72 21.20 13.92
C THR A 478 19.39 19.71 14.13
N ARG A 479 20.01 18.82 13.36
CA ARG A 479 19.88 17.37 13.51
C ARG A 479 20.26 16.92 14.93
N THR A 480 21.39 17.39 15.44
CA THR A 480 21.84 17.06 16.82
C THR A 480 20.82 17.51 17.85
N LYS A 481 20.32 18.75 17.74
CA LYS A 481 19.26 19.25 18.64
C LYS A 481 17.99 18.39 18.61
N TRP A 482 17.57 17.94 17.42
CA TRP A 482 16.42 17.04 17.32
C TRP A 482 16.66 15.69 17.98
N LEU A 483 17.83 15.08 17.78
CA LEU A 483 18.19 13.82 18.42
C LEU A 483 18.25 13.95 19.96
N ASP A 484 18.82 15.04 20.47
CA ASP A 484 18.92 15.28 21.91
C ASP A 484 17.55 15.55 22.52
N GLU A 485 16.67 16.28 21.82
CA GLU A 485 15.30 16.52 22.27
C GLU A 485 14.45 15.23 22.26
N ILE A 486 14.60 14.39 21.23
CA ILE A 486 13.97 13.07 21.18
C ILE A 486 14.44 12.21 22.36
N ASP A 487 15.73 12.18 22.64
CA ASP A 487 16.29 11.46 23.78
C ASP A 487 15.75 11.98 25.11
N ARG A 488 15.63 13.30 25.27
CA ARG A 488 15.02 13.94 26.45
C ARG A 488 13.57 13.52 26.61
N LEU A 489 12.75 13.62 25.54
CA LEU A 489 11.32 13.29 25.55
C LEU A 489 11.07 11.80 25.82
N THR A 490 11.93 10.93 25.37
CA THR A 490 11.82 9.48 25.57
C THR A 490 12.59 8.96 26.78
N HIS A 491 13.23 9.84 27.56
CA HIS A 491 14.13 9.44 28.66
C HIS A 491 15.19 8.43 28.20
N GLY A 492 15.78 8.66 27.01
CA GLY A 492 16.78 7.78 26.42
C GLY A 492 16.26 6.43 25.90
N ARG A 493 14.95 6.26 25.71
CA ARG A 493 14.32 4.98 25.26
C ARG A 493 13.93 4.98 23.79
N PHE A 494 14.35 5.97 23.01
CA PHE A 494 14.10 5.95 21.57
C PHE A 494 14.84 4.77 20.92
N PRO A 495 14.20 3.95 20.06
CA PRO A 495 14.71 2.59 19.74
C PRO A 495 16.08 2.56 19.06
N VAL A 496 16.44 3.62 18.33
CA VAL A 496 17.72 3.66 17.59
C VAL A 496 18.27 5.07 17.49
N ARG A 497 19.60 5.19 17.61
CA ARG A 497 20.34 6.44 17.34
C ARG A 497 21.56 6.15 16.47
N ILE A 498 21.76 6.95 15.44
CA ILE A 498 22.95 6.97 14.59
C ILE A 498 23.53 8.37 14.68
N ASP A 499 24.78 8.50 15.16
CA ASP A 499 25.40 9.82 15.35
C ASP A 499 26.08 10.33 14.06
N LEU A 500 26.45 9.46 13.13
CA LEU A 500 27.03 9.87 11.84
C LEU A 500 26.10 10.84 11.11
N PRO A 501 26.56 12.08 10.78
CA PRO A 501 25.76 13.07 10.06
C PRO A 501 25.69 12.72 8.56
N HIS A 502 24.87 11.75 8.22
CA HIS A 502 24.68 11.26 6.87
C HIS A 502 23.17 11.04 6.61
N ALA A 503 22.77 11.10 5.36
CA ALA A 503 21.39 10.92 4.98
C ALA A 503 21.00 9.43 4.97
N PHE A 504 20.22 9.01 5.95
CA PHE A 504 19.71 7.65 6.09
C PHE A 504 18.20 7.61 6.20
N ARG A 505 17.58 6.60 5.60
CA ARG A 505 16.26 6.13 6.04
C ARG A 505 16.46 5.01 7.06
N VAL A 506 15.98 5.21 8.28
CA VAL A 506 16.12 4.25 9.39
C VAL A 506 14.73 3.76 9.79
N LEU A 507 14.58 2.45 9.92
CA LEU A 507 13.31 1.76 10.17
C LEU A 507 13.48 0.74 11.31
N PRO A 508 13.40 1.17 12.59
CA PRO A 508 13.42 0.26 13.73
C PRO A 508 12.07 -0.44 13.86
N ARG A 509 12.10 -1.75 14.04
CA ARG A 509 10.93 -2.58 14.30
C ARG A 509 10.89 -2.96 15.78
N VAL A 510 9.76 -2.70 16.45
CA VAL A 510 9.60 -2.85 17.90
C VAL A 510 8.44 -3.80 18.17
N ASP A 511 8.63 -4.77 19.07
CA ASP A 511 7.61 -5.73 19.47
C ASP A 511 6.60 -5.14 20.48
N ALA A 512 5.63 -5.94 20.89
CA ALA A 512 4.57 -5.52 21.82
C ALA A 512 5.10 -5.18 23.21
N GLU A 513 6.23 -5.75 23.62
CA GLU A 513 6.92 -5.49 24.88
C GLU A 513 7.81 -4.23 24.81
N GLY A 514 7.89 -3.59 23.66
CA GLY A 514 8.71 -2.42 23.41
C GLY A 514 10.18 -2.74 23.13
N LYS A 515 10.52 -3.99 22.84
CA LYS A 515 11.89 -4.39 22.47
C LYS A 515 12.15 -4.20 21.00
N THR A 516 13.34 -3.70 20.67
CA THR A 516 13.79 -3.56 19.28
C THR A 516 14.17 -4.93 18.72
N ASP A 517 13.49 -5.35 17.65
CA ASP A 517 13.65 -6.65 16.98
C ASP A 517 14.58 -6.56 15.76
N SER A 518 14.50 -5.45 15.02
CA SER A 518 15.38 -5.21 13.89
C SER A 518 15.49 -3.72 13.56
N VAL A 519 16.57 -3.34 12.88
CA VAL A 519 16.79 -1.99 12.38
C VAL A 519 17.21 -2.05 10.92
N THR A 520 16.36 -1.58 10.02
CA THR A 520 16.69 -1.47 8.60
C THR A 520 17.22 -0.07 8.30
N ILE A 521 18.32 0.01 7.56
CA ILE A 521 19.00 1.26 7.20
C ILE A 521 19.22 1.28 5.70
N LEU A 522 18.76 2.35 5.05
CA LEU A 522 18.99 2.65 3.64
C LEU A 522 19.87 3.90 3.55
N ASN A 523 21.00 3.81 2.89
CA ASN A 523 21.82 4.97 2.55
C ASN A 523 21.13 5.79 1.44
N LEU A 524 20.78 7.04 1.73
CA LEU A 524 20.10 7.95 0.79
C LEU A 524 21.08 8.80 -0.05
N SER A 525 22.37 8.61 0.12
CA SER A 525 23.41 9.25 -0.68
C SER A 525 23.76 8.40 -1.90
N VAL A 526 24.33 9.02 -2.93
CA VAL A 526 24.95 8.29 -4.06
C VAL A 526 26.35 7.77 -3.70
N GLY A 527 27.00 8.35 -2.69
CA GLY A 527 28.30 7.94 -2.18
C GLY A 527 28.20 6.90 -1.07
N ASP A 528 29.30 6.20 -0.86
CA ASP A 528 29.45 5.26 0.25
C ASP A 528 29.63 6.00 1.57
N THR A 529 29.23 5.36 2.67
CA THR A 529 29.56 5.83 4.02
C THR A 529 30.92 5.31 4.47
N ASP A 530 31.52 5.97 5.45
CA ASP A 530 32.48 5.32 6.33
C ASP A 530 31.78 4.26 7.20
N ALA A 531 32.56 3.45 7.91
CA ALA A 531 32.02 2.58 8.96
C ALA A 531 31.41 3.46 10.08
N PHE A 532 30.25 3.06 10.61
CA PHE A 532 29.54 3.83 11.63
C PHE A 532 28.87 2.95 12.67
N GLU A 533 28.60 3.53 13.83
CA GLU A 533 27.92 2.85 14.93
C GLU A 533 26.41 3.14 14.90
N VAL A 534 25.64 2.08 15.16
CA VAL A 534 24.21 2.12 15.41
C VAL A 534 23.95 1.72 16.85
N ARG A 535 23.39 2.64 17.61
CA ARG A 535 22.96 2.40 19.01
C ARG A 535 21.53 1.90 18.98
N ILE A 536 21.32 0.68 19.43
CA ILE A 536 20.01 0.03 19.50
C ILE A 536 19.61 -0.13 20.95
N ARG A 537 18.53 0.49 21.35
CA ARG A 537 18.04 0.50 22.73
C ARG A 537 17.00 -0.55 22.96
N ASN A 538 16.94 -1.09 24.18
CA ASN A 538 16.05 -2.16 24.57
C ASN A 538 16.05 -3.29 23.51
N PRO A 539 17.22 -3.88 23.17
CA PRO A 539 17.32 -4.87 22.12
C PRO A 539 16.67 -6.19 22.55
N ARG A 540 16.02 -6.87 21.60
CA ARG A 540 15.43 -8.20 21.85
C ARG A 540 16.51 -9.26 22.12
N SER A 541 17.68 -9.10 21.53
CA SER A 541 18.85 -9.97 21.70
C SER A 541 20.11 -9.14 21.84
N ARG A 542 21.10 -9.67 22.58
CA ARG A 542 22.46 -9.11 22.67
C ARG A 542 23.36 -9.52 21.50
N GLN A 543 22.88 -10.42 20.65
CA GLN A 543 23.55 -10.83 19.42
C GLN A 543 22.86 -10.18 18.24
N ALA A 544 23.65 -9.77 17.25
CA ALA A 544 23.16 -9.15 16.04
C ALA A 544 23.70 -9.86 14.79
N VAL A 545 22.86 -9.90 13.77
CA VAL A 545 23.22 -10.38 12.42
C VAL A 545 22.91 -9.27 11.44
N LEU A 546 23.87 -8.94 10.59
CA LEU A 546 23.69 -8.01 9.49
C LEU A 546 23.24 -8.77 8.24
N ALA A 547 22.12 -8.38 7.67
CA ALA A 547 21.58 -8.98 6.44
C ALA A 547 21.36 -7.92 5.37
N ASP A 548 21.53 -8.30 4.13
CA ASP A 548 21.20 -7.51 2.95
C ASP A 548 20.72 -8.46 1.82
N PRO A 549 20.30 -7.96 0.64
CA PRO A 549 19.85 -8.81 -0.45
C PRO A 549 20.86 -9.87 -0.95
N ARG A 550 22.14 -9.74 -0.57
CA ARG A 550 23.21 -10.69 -0.93
C ARG A 550 23.41 -11.79 0.11
N GLY A 551 22.80 -11.66 1.29
CA GLY A 551 22.87 -12.66 2.36
C GLY A 551 23.13 -12.07 3.74
N GLU A 552 23.39 -12.97 4.68
CA GLU A 552 23.64 -12.66 6.08
C GLU A 552 25.13 -12.77 6.41
N ARG A 553 25.58 -11.95 7.36
CA ARG A 553 26.95 -11.98 7.88
C ARG A 553 26.98 -11.56 9.34
N PRO A 554 27.93 -12.08 10.12
CA PRO A 554 28.22 -11.58 11.45
C PRO A 554 28.56 -10.08 11.42
N VAL A 555 28.18 -9.37 12.48
CA VAL A 555 28.53 -7.97 12.66
C VAL A 555 29.13 -7.74 14.02
N ALA A 556 30.10 -6.83 14.12
CA ALA A 556 30.70 -6.46 15.39
C ALA A 556 29.66 -5.75 16.27
N ALA A 557 29.42 -6.28 17.46
CA ALA A 557 28.48 -5.73 18.41
C ALA A 557 29.01 -5.82 19.83
N SER A 558 28.71 -4.80 20.65
CA SER A 558 28.99 -4.78 22.09
C SER A 558 27.79 -4.30 22.85
N PHE A 559 27.54 -4.86 24.04
CA PHE A 559 26.38 -4.52 24.86
C PHE A 559 26.76 -3.69 26.07
N ASP A 560 26.12 -2.54 26.25
CA ASP A 560 26.25 -1.69 27.43
C ASP A 560 25.13 -2.04 28.43
N GLU A 561 25.50 -2.74 29.50
CA GLU A 561 24.56 -3.18 30.56
C GLU A 561 23.92 -2.00 31.31
N VAL A 562 24.62 -0.87 31.44
CA VAL A 562 24.13 0.28 32.21
C VAL A 562 23.04 1.03 31.45
N ARG A 563 23.18 1.11 30.13
CA ARG A 563 22.26 1.84 29.27
C ARG A 563 21.22 0.95 28.60
N ASP A 564 21.35 -0.36 28.73
CA ASP A 564 20.55 -1.34 27.97
C ASP A 564 20.60 -1.06 26.45
N GLU A 565 21.82 -0.82 25.96
CA GLU A 565 22.11 -0.49 24.56
C GLU A 565 23.02 -1.54 23.91
N LEU A 566 22.66 -1.94 22.68
CA LEU A 566 23.52 -2.69 21.80
C LEU A 566 24.18 -1.73 20.80
N LEU A 567 25.51 -1.68 20.81
CA LEU A 567 26.32 -0.93 19.86
C LEU A 567 26.70 -1.87 18.70
N VAL A 568 26.23 -1.57 17.50
CA VAL A 568 26.49 -2.36 16.31
C VAL A 568 27.30 -1.53 15.32
N THR A 569 28.49 -2.03 14.91
CA THR A 569 29.32 -1.37 13.92
C THR A 569 28.93 -1.82 12.51
N ILE A 570 28.30 -0.94 11.75
CA ILE A 570 27.99 -1.16 10.34
C ILE A 570 29.26 -0.83 9.53
N PRO A 571 29.76 -1.75 8.67
CA PRO A 571 30.81 -1.42 7.72
C PRO A 571 30.31 -0.35 6.73
N ASN A 572 31.18 0.09 5.84
CA ASN A 572 30.77 1.03 4.81
C ASN A 572 29.51 0.53 4.07
N LEU A 573 28.56 1.42 3.88
CA LEU A 573 27.30 1.17 3.20
C LEU A 573 27.27 1.97 1.90
N GLY A 574 27.22 1.28 0.77
CA GLY A 574 27.24 1.89 -0.55
C GLY A 574 26.00 2.74 -0.81
N GLY A 575 26.10 3.63 -1.79
CA GLY A 575 25.02 4.51 -2.18
C GLY A 575 23.76 3.72 -2.56
N TRP A 576 22.62 4.10 -2.00
CA TRP A 576 21.31 3.44 -2.18
C TRP A 576 21.30 1.95 -1.84
N GLN A 577 22.22 1.51 -1.01
CA GLN A 577 22.18 0.16 -0.44
C GLN A 577 21.35 0.11 0.83
N ILE A 578 20.70 -1.02 1.03
CA ILE A 578 19.86 -1.33 2.19
C ILE A 578 20.45 -2.50 2.97
N VAL A 579 20.49 -2.36 4.28
CA VAL A 579 20.88 -3.42 5.21
C VAL A 579 19.91 -3.49 6.38
N THR A 580 19.82 -4.63 7.03
CA THR A 580 19.06 -4.80 8.27
C THR A 580 19.91 -5.48 9.33
N VAL A 581 19.93 -4.88 10.51
CA VAL A 581 20.41 -5.53 11.75
C VAL A 581 19.25 -6.29 12.35
N PHE A 582 19.32 -7.59 12.45
CA PHE A 582 18.37 -8.45 13.14
C PHE A 582 18.91 -8.84 14.51
N LEU A 583 18.02 -8.89 15.51
CA LEU A 583 18.34 -9.12 16.92
C LEU A 583 17.69 -10.40 17.45
#